data_af60a7b6cdf742e9323d5a71f909bc78
#
_entry.id   af60a7b6cdf742e9323d5a71f909bc78
#
_cell.length_a   1.000
_cell.length_b   1.000
_cell.length_c   1.000
_cell.angle_alpha   90.00
_cell.angle_beta   90.00
_cell.angle_gamma   90.00
#
_symmetry.space_group_name_H-M   'P 1'
#
loop_
_entity.id
_entity.type
_entity.pdbx_description
1 polymer ?
#
loop_
_entity_poly.entity_id
_entity_poly.type
_entity_poly.pdbx_seq_one_letter_code
_entity_poly.pdbx_strand_id
1 'polypeptide(L)'
;MDFINFISSNWNEILIMAWEHIQLVGLSVSVSILIGVPFGIYISQHETLSNLVLSVAGILMTIPSIALFGIMIPIFSIINQGIGFLPAFIALVLYSQLPIIRNTFIAVKNVDPNMRDAAIGMGMTTWQRLIKVEIPITLPVIMAGIRTAVVLTIGIGAIAAYIGAGGLGEYIQTGISTSYTAMVQVGAVSVSVLAIVADFLLGLLQKQVAPKTAHSK
;
A
#
# COMPACT_ATOMS: atom_id res chain seq x y z
N MET A 1 -30.27 -17.07 5.56
CA MET A 1 -29.16 -17.65 6.35
C MET A 1 -28.58 -16.54 7.21
N ASP A 2 -28.43 -16.78 8.48
CA ASP A 2 -27.82 -15.80 9.37
C ASP A 2 -26.31 -15.71 9.11
N PHE A 3 -25.70 -14.58 9.45
CA PHE A 3 -24.28 -14.29 9.28
C PHE A 3 -23.35 -15.44 9.75
N ILE A 4 -23.62 -15.99 10.95
CA ILE A 4 -22.82 -17.08 11.53
C ILE A 4 -22.93 -18.38 10.70
N ASN A 5 -24.13 -18.70 10.25
CA ASN A 5 -24.37 -19.90 9.44
C ASN A 5 -23.67 -19.78 8.07
N PHE A 6 -23.61 -18.58 7.50
CA PHE A 6 -22.90 -18.36 6.25
C PHE A 6 -21.40 -18.58 6.42
N ILE A 7 -20.78 -18.04 7.48
CA ILE A 7 -19.36 -18.24 7.77
C ILE A 7 -19.04 -19.73 7.95
N SER A 8 -19.83 -20.44 8.77
CA SER A 8 -19.56 -21.85 9.05
C SER A 8 -19.68 -22.75 7.82
N SER A 9 -20.61 -22.43 6.92
CA SER A 9 -20.83 -23.19 5.68
C SER A 9 -19.79 -22.89 4.58
N ASN A 10 -19.19 -21.70 4.59
CA ASN A 10 -18.29 -21.24 3.51
C ASN A 10 -16.85 -20.96 4.01
N TRP A 11 -16.47 -21.50 5.17
CA TRP A 11 -15.18 -21.20 5.80
C TRP A 11 -13.97 -21.43 4.88
N ASN A 12 -13.94 -22.56 4.17
CA ASN A 12 -12.85 -22.88 3.26
C ASN A 12 -12.75 -21.88 2.09
N GLU A 13 -13.89 -21.45 1.55
CA GLU A 13 -13.95 -20.49 0.46
C GLU A 13 -13.47 -19.11 0.93
N ILE A 14 -13.88 -18.69 2.14
CA ILE A 14 -13.40 -17.44 2.76
C ILE A 14 -11.88 -17.43 2.87
N LEU A 15 -11.27 -18.55 3.28
CA LEU A 15 -9.81 -18.66 3.39
C LEU A 15 -9.10 -18.59 2.02
N ILE A 16 -9.68 -19.23 0.99
CA ILE A 16 -9.14 -19.17 -0.37
C ILE A 16 -9.19 -17.73 -0.88
N MET A 17 -10.35 -17.07 -0.77
CA MET A 17 -10.50 -15.67 -1.18
C MET A 17 -9.61 -14.71 -0.38
N ALA A 18 -9.42 -14.98 0.93
CA ALA A 18 -8.48 -14.22 1.74
C ALA A 18 -7.04 -14.37 1.24
N TRP A 19 -6.64 -15.57 0.84
CA TRP A 19 -5.32 -15.82 0.28
C TRP A 19 -5.12 -15.12 -1.06
N GLU A 20 -6.08 -15.17 -1.97
CA GLU A 20 -6.06 -14.44 -3.24
C GLU A 20 -5.94 -12.93 -3.00
N HIS A 21 -6.70 -12.40 -2.05
CA HIS A 21 -6.64 -10.99 -1.67
C HIS A 21 -5.25 -10.60 -1.14
N ILE A 22 -4.66 -11.43 -0.27
CA ILE A 22 -3.31 -11.25 0.25
C ILE A 22 -2.28 -11.28 -0.87
N GLN A 23 -2.40 -12.21 -1.83
CA GLN A 23 -1.49 -12.27 -2.97
C GLN A 23 -1.56 -11.02 -3.83
N LEU A 24 -2.76 -10.58 -4.20
CA LEU A 24 -2.96 -9.39 -5.03
C LEU A 24 -2.38 -8.14 -4.35
N VAL A 25 -2.77 -7.89 -3.10
CA VAL A 25 -2.33 -6.72 -2.33
C VAL A 25 -0.84 -6.81 -1.98
N GLY A 26 -0.39 -7.96 -1.50
CA GLY A 26 0.99 -8.18 -1.09
C GLY A 26 1.98 -7.98 -2.23
N LEU A 27 1.69 -8.53 -3.41
CA LEU A 27 2.51 -8.33 -4.60
C LEU A 27 2.49 -6.87 -5.04
N SER A 28 1.31 -6.23 -5.08
CA SER A 28 1.18 -4.83 -5.49
C SER A 28 1.97 -3.90 -4.59
N VAL A 29 1.84 -4.06 -3.27
CA VAL A 29 2.57 -3.22 -2.30
C VAL A 29 4.07 -3.52 -2.32
N SER A 30 4.47 -4.77 -2.49
CA SER A 30 5.90 -5.13 -2.59
C SER A 30 6.58 -4.44 -3.76
N VAL A 31 5.96 -4.47 -4.94
CA VAL A 31 6.46 -3.73 -6.11
C VAL A 31 6.44 -2.22 -5.86
N SER A 32 5.39 -1.71 -5.21
CA SER A 32 5.30 -0.29 -4.88
C SER A 32 6.39 0.17 -3.90
N ILE A 33 6.78 -0.66 -2.94
CA ILE A 33 7.91 -0.38 -2.03
C ILE A 33 9.22 -0.35 -2.80
N LEU A 34 9.46 -1.35 -3.66
CA LEU A 34 10.67 -1.46 -4.46
C LEU A 34 10.88 -0.27 -5.40
N ILE A 35 9.81 0.33 -5.90
CA ILE A 35 9.84 1.51 -6.76
C ILE A 35 9.76 2.79 -5.92
N GLY A 36 8.77 2.89 -5.05
CA GLY A 36 8.39 4.12 -4.36
C GLY A 36 9.39 4.59 -3.31
N VAL A 37 10.02 3.66 -2.56
CA VAL A 37 11.02 4.05 -1.56
C VAL A 37 12.29 4.60 -2.21
N PRO A 38 12.96 3.90 -3.17
CA PRO A 38 14.12 4.46 -3.84
C PRO A 38 13.80 5.77 -4.58
N PHE A 39 12.62 5.85 -5.21
CA PHE A 39 12.19 7.05 -5.92
C PHE A 39 11.90 8.21 -4.97
N GLY A 40 11.26 7.96 -3.83
CA GLY A 40 11.03 8.95 -2.77
C GLY A 40 12.33 9.52 -2.20
N ILE A 41 13.34 8.66 -1.99
CA ILE A 41 14.68 9.07 -1.60
C ILE A 41 15.33 9.92 -2.69
N TYR A 42 15.24 9.51 -3.95
CA TYR A 42 15.83 10.24 -5.06
C TYR A 42 15.25 11.64 -5.22
N ILE A 43 13.93 11.79 -5.19
CA ILE A 43 13.27 13.10 -5.33
C ILE A 43 13.50 14.00 -4.12
N SER A 44 13.85 13.46 -2.94
CA SER A 44 14.16 14.28 -1.78
C SER A 44 15.38 15.18 -1.96
N GLN A 45 16.23 14.85 -2.93
CA GLN A 45 17.41 15.64 -3.31
C GLN A 45 17.11 16.68 -4.44
N HIS A 46 15.90 16.67 -5.03
CA HIS A 46 15.54 17.48 -6.20
C HIS A 46 14.19 18.17 -6.02
N GLU A 47 14.19 19.41 -5.58
CA GLU A 47 12.97 20.13 -5.16
C GLU A 47 11.94 20.30 -6.28
N THR A 48 12.38 20.67 -7.48
CA THR A 48 11.48 20.83 -8.65
C THR A 48 10.83 19.51 -9.03
N LEU A 49 11.60 18.41 -9.01
CA LEU A 49 11.10 17.08 -9.36
C LEU A 49 10.13 16.56 -8.30
N SER A 50 10.40 16.81 -7.01
CA SER A 50 9.52 16.36 -5.93
C SER A 50 8.14 17.01 -6.04
N ASN A 51 8.05 18.30 -6.33
CA ASN A 51 6.79 19.00 -6.51
C ASN A 51 5.97 18.41 -7.67
N LEU A 52 6.62 18.13 -8.80
CA LEU A 52 5.97 17.52 -9.96
C LEU A 52 5.47 16.10 -9.64
N VAL A 53 6.33 15.25 -9.08
CA VAL A 53 6.01 13.85 -8.78
C VAL A 53 4.89 13.74 -7.76
N LEU A 54 4.97 14.51 -6.67
CA LEU A 54 3.93 14.49 -5.63
C LEU A 54 2.59 15.05 -6.15
N SER A 55 2.62 16.03 -7.04
CA SER A 55 1.42 16.55 -7.69
C SER A 55 0.79 15.50 -8.62
N VAL A 56 1.58 14.85 -9.48
CA VAL A 56 1.09 13.79 -10.39
C VAL A 56 0.52 12.61 -9.59
N ALA A 57 1.24 12.14 -8.58
CA ALA A 57 0.76 11.06 -7.71
C ALA A 57 -0.52 11.47 -6.95
N GLY A 58 -0.60 12.74 -6.53
CA GLY A 58 -1.81 13.29 -5.91
C GLY A 58 -3.00 13.30 -6.85
N ILE A 59 -2.81 13.71 -8.11
CA ILE A 59 -3.85 13.69 -9.14
C ILE A 59 -4.33 12.25 -9.38
N LEU A 60 -3.44 11.28 -9.47
CA LEU A 60 -3.82 9.87 -9.64
C LEU A 60 -4.74 9.37 -8.52
N MET A 61 -4.52 9.80 -7.28
CA MET A 61 -5.40 9.42 -6.16
C MET A 61 -6.78 10.10 -6.18
N THR A 62 -6.98 11.15 -6.97
CA THR A 62 -8.31 11.75 -7.14
C THR A 62 -9.21 10.94 -8.08
N ILE A 63 -8.63 10.07 -8.89
CA ILE A 63 -9.39 9.18 -9.78
C ILE A 63 -10.10 8.14 -8.90
N PRO A 64 -11.44 7.97 -8.98
CA PRO A 64 -12.12 6.90 -8.26
C PRO A 64 -11.54 5.52 -8.64
N SER A 65 -11.32 4.65 -7.64
CA SER A 65 -10.66 3.35 -7.88
C SER A 65 -11.37 2.50 -8.93
N ILE A 66 -12.71 2.46 -8.91
CA ILE A 66 -13.49 1.73 -9.91
C ILE A 66 -13.30 2.30 -11.32
N ALA A 67 -13.11 3.62 -11.44
CA ALA A 67 -12.84 4.26 -12.72
C ALA A 67 -11.43 3.93 -13.23
N LEU A 68 -10.42 3.90 -12.33
CA LEU A 68 -9.06 3.52 -12.71
C LEU A 68 -9.02 2.06 -13.18
N PHE A 69 -9.69 1.14 -12.49
CA PHE A 69 -9.84 -0.23 -12.96
C PHE A 69 -10.48 -0.29 -14.35
N GLY A 70 -11.55 0.49 -14.58
CA GLY A 70 -12.20 0.59 -15.90
C GLY A 70 -11.26 1.11 -16.99
N ILE A 71 -10.40 2.09 -16.68
CA ILE A 71 -9.39 2.61 -17.63
C ILE A 71 -8.32 1.55 -17.96
N MET A 72 -7.97 0.69 -17.02
CA MET A 72 -6.99 -0.38 -17.25
C MET A 72 -7.51 -1.45 -18.23
N ILE A 73 -8.83 -1.69 -18.27
CA ILE A 73 -9.42 -2.72 -19.15
C ILE A 73 -9.01 -2.55 -20.62
N PRO A 74 -9.28 -1.44 -21.31
CA PRO A 74 -8.90 -1.29 -22.72
C PRO A 74 -7.39 -1.33 -22.94
N ILE A 75 -6.59 -0.83 -22.00
CA ILE A 75 -5.12 -0.82 -22.08
C ILE A 75 -4.58 -2.24 -22.12
N PHE A 76 -5.03 -3.08 -21.19
CA PHE A 76 -4.55 -4.46 -21.08
C PHE A 76 -5.29 -5.45 -21.99
N SER A 77 -6.44 -5.05 -22.59
CA SER A 77 -7.11 -5.86 -23.61
C SER A 77 -6.28 -6.02 -24.88
N ILE A 78 -5.36 -5.09 -25.15
CA ILE A 78 -4.41 -5.18 -26.30
C ILE A 78 -3.57 -6.46 -26.22
N ILE A 79 -3.28 -6.92 -24.98
CA ILE A 79 -2.50 -8.15 -24.72
C ILE A 79 -3.39 -9.29 -24.21
N ASN A 80 -4.70 -9.23 -24.41
CA ASN A 80 -5.71 -10.19 -23.93
C ASN A 80 -5.73 -10.38 -22.40
N GLN A 81 -5.35 -9.34 -21.63
CA GLN A 81 -5.30 -9.33 -20.17
C GLN A 81 -6.14 -8.17 -19.57
N GLY A 82 -7.22 -7.75 -20.26
CA GLY A 82 -8.01 -6.58 -19.86
C GLY A 82 -8.81 -6.75 -18.57
N ILE A 83 -9.08 -7.98 -18.13
CA ILE A 83 -9.88 -8.32 -16.94
C ILE A 83 -9.05 -9.24 -16.05
N GLY A 84 -9.26 -9.16 -14.73
CA GLY A 84 -8.64 -10.06 -13.76
C GLY A 84 -7.44 -9.45 -13.04
N PHE A 85 -6.48 -10.30 -12.69
CA PHE A 85 -5.37 -9.98 -11.80
C PHE A 85 -4.48 -8.83 -12.31
N LEU A 86 -4.07 -8.85 -13.57
CA LEU A 86 -3.05 -7.92 -14.08
C LEU A 86 -3.49 -6.44 -14.04
N PRO A 87 -4.65 -6.04 -14.60
CA PRO A 87 -5.11 -4.66 -14.51
C PRO A 87 -5.36 -4.21 -13.07
N ALA A 88 -5.86 -5.10 -12.20
CA ALA A 88 -6.03 -4.82 -10.78
C ALA A 88 -4.67 -4.57 -10.10
N PHE A 89 -3.71 -5.45 -10.31
CA PHE A 89 -2.36 -5.35 -9.77
C PHE A 89 -1.70 -4.01 -10.14
N ILE A 90 -1.71 -3.62 -11.41
CA ILE A 90 -1.11 -2.35 -11.86
C ILE A 90 -1.83 -1.14 -11.24
N ALA A 91 -3.16 -1.15 -11.20
CA ALA A 91 -3.91 -0.07 -10.57
C ALA A 91 -3.59 0.05 -9.07
N LEU A 92 -3.48 -1.07 -8.35
CA LEU A 92 -3.11 -1.09 -6.93
C LEU A 92 -1.67 -0.60 -6.71
N VAL A 93 -0.74 -0.96 -7.60
CA VAL A 93 0.63 -0.41 -7.59
C VAL A 93 0.59 1.12 -7.70
N LEU A 94 -0.19 1.68 -8.63
CA LEU A 94 -0.31 3.12 -8.82
C LEU A 94 -0.89 3.82 -7.58
N TYR A 95 -1.95 3.27 -6.97
CA TYR A 95 -2.53 3.84 -5.74
C TYR A 95 -1.57 3.81 -4.55
N SER A 96 -0.75 2.78 -4.45
CA SER A 96 0.21 2.64 -3.36
C SER A 96 1.38 3.62 -3.45
N GLN A 97 1.65 4.19 -4.64
CA GLN A 97 2.82 5.05 -4.86
C GLN A 97 2.78 6.31 -4.01
N LEU A 98 1.63 7.03 -3.97
CA LEU A 98 1.60 8.32 -3.28
C LEU A 98 1.94 8.23 -1.80
N PRO A 99 1.29 7.37 -0.98
CA PRO A 99 1.63 7.28 0.44
C PRO A 99 3.08 6.83 0.67
N ILE A 100 3.63 5.94 -0.16
CA ILE A 100 5.01 5.45 -0.02
C ILE A 100 6.00 6.56 -0.41
N ILE A 101 5.87 7.14 -1.61
CA ILE A 101 6.78 8.18 -2.11
C ILE A 101 6.74 9.40 -1.20
N ARG A 102 5.54 9.87 -0.84
CA ARG A 102 5.36 11.08 -0.04
C ARG A 102 5.96 10.95 1.36
N ASN A 103 5.68 9.83 2.06
CA ASN A 103 6.24 9.63 3.39
C ASN A 103 7.75 9.43 3.34
N THR A 104 8.28 8.74 2.33
CA THR A 104 9.72 8.58 2.14
C THR A 104 10.38 9.94 1.86
N PHE A 105 9.82 10.74 0.95
CA PHE A 105 10.29 12.09 0.67
C PHE A 105 10.31 12.97 1.93
N ILE A 106 9.18 13.04 2.66
CA ILE A 106 9.06 13.84 3.88
C ILE A 106 10.04 13.36 4.94
N ALA A 107 10.17 12.06 5.12
CA ALA A 107 11.10 11.48 6.08
C ALA A 107 12.53 11.91 5.84
N VAL A 108 13.03 11.74 4.61
CA VAL A 108 14.40 12.11 4.24
C VAL A 108 14.59 13.63 4.25
N LYS A 109 13.63 14.41 3.76
CA LYS A 109 13.74 15.88 3.72
C LYS A 109 13.83 16.50 5.11
N ASN A 110 13.15 15.92 6.10
CA ASN A 110 13.06 16.43 7.48
C ASN A 110 14.14 15.89 8.43
N VAL A 111 15.18 15.24 7.94
CA VAL A 111 16.35 14.88 8.77
C VAL A 111 17.01 16.16 9.28
N ASP A 112 17.33 16.21 10.59
CA ASP A 112 17.94 17.34 11.24
C ASP A 112 19.20 17.81 10.50
N PRO A 113 19.27 19.07 10.07
CA PRO A 113 20.44 19.63 9.41
C PRO A 113 21.74 19.44 10.21
N ASN A 114 21.69 19.53 11.55
CA ASN A 114 22.87 19.31 12.39
C ASN A 114 23.43 17.90 12.26
N MET A 115 22.58 16.90 12.07
CA MET A 115 23.02 15.52 11.85
C MET A 115 23.69 15.38 10.48
N ARG A 116 23.18 16.08 9.46
CA ARG A 116 23.79 16.12 8.13
C ARG A 116 25.15 16.79 8.16
N ASP A 117 25.24 17.94 8.82
CA ASP A 117 26.47 18.72 8.96
C ASP A 117 27.54 17.94 9.73
N ALA A 118 27.16 17.25 10.81
CA ALA A 118 28.06 16.38 11.54
C ALA A 118 28.61 15.23 10.66
N ALA A 119 27.74 14.60 9.85
CA ALA A 119 28.17 13.55 8.93
C ALA A 119 29.11 14.07 7.84
N ILE A 120 28.85 15.28 7.32
CA ILE A 120 29.74 15.96 6.35
C ILE A 120 31.09 16.29 7.02
N GLY A 121 31.06 16.82 8.24
CA GLY A 121 32.26 17.13 9.01
C GLY A 121 33.15 15.90 9.30
N MET A 122 32.54 14.72 9.39
CA MET A 122 33.25 13.44 9.49
C MET A 122 33.77 12.91 8.14
N GLY A 123 33.65 13.66 7.05
CA GLY A 123 34.13 13.29 5.72
C GLY A 123 33.25 12.26 5.00
N MET A 124 32.00 12.07 5.40
CA MET A 124 31.09 11.13 4.72
C MET A 124 30.72 11.66 3.33
N THR A 125 30.78 10.77 2.33
CA THR A 125 30.18 11.05 1.01
C THR A 125 28.66 11.13 1.12
N THR A 126 27.99 11.76 0.15
CA THR A 126 26.52 11.84 0.11
C THR A 126 25.85 10.46 0.23
N TRP A 127 26.41 9.44 -0.43
CA TRP A 127 25.88 8.08 -0.38
C TRP A 127 26.08 7.41 0.99
N GLN A 128 27.25 7.62 1.61
CA GLN A 128 27.53 7.12 2.97
C GLN A 128 26.61 7.77 4.00
N ARG A 129 26.41 9.09 3.90
CA ARG A 129 25.51 9.84 4.78
C ARG A 129 24.07 9.32 4.63
N LEU A 130 23.60 9.16 3.40
CA LEU A 130 22.25 8.67 3.12
C LEU A 130 22.02 7.29 3.75
N ILE A 131 22.88 6.31 3.47
CA ILE A 131 22.69 4.92 3.93
C ILE A 131 22.96 4.76 5.42
N LYS A 132 23.99 5.42 5.97
CA LYS A 132 24.42 5.17 7.35
C LYS A 132 23.75 6.07 8.38
N VAL A 133 23.23 7.23 7.96
CA VAL A 133 22.65 8.25 8.87
C VAL A 133 21.19 8.49 8.54
N GLU A 134 20.89 8.97 7.33
CA GLU A 134 19.54 9.44 7.00
C GLU A 134 18.50 8.31 6.94
N ILE A 135 18.77 7.24 6.19
CA ILE A 135 17.80 6.12 6.03
C ILE A 135 17.47 5.46 7.37
N PRO A 136 18.42 5.07 8.23
CA PRO A 136 18.09 4.43 9.50
C PRO A 136 17.19 5.27 10.41
N ILE A 137 17.40 6.59 10.43
CA ILE A 137 16.61 7.51 11.25
C ILE A 137 15.21 7.70 10.68
N THR A 138 15.08 7.70 9.35
CA THR A 138 13.82 7.95 8.65
C THR A 138 12.95 6.70 8.50
N LEU A 139 13.51 5.53 8.76
CA LEU A 139 12.83 4.24 8.56
C LEU A 139 11.46 4.14 9.24
N PRO A 140 11.24 4.63 10.47
CA PRO A 140 9.91 4.59 11.10
C PRO A 140 8.85 5.40 10.34
N VAL A 141 9.24 6.52 9.72
CA VAL A 141 8.31 7.37 8.94
C VAL A 141 8.04 6.73 7.57
N ILE A 142 9.06 6.13 6.95
CA ILE A 142 8.91 5.33 5.72
C ILE A 142 7.95 4.17 5.98
N MET A 143 8.12 3.45 7.08
CA MET A 143 7.23 2.36 7.49
C MET A 143 5.78 2.84 7.72
N ALA A 144 5.57 4.05 8.26
CA ALA A 144 4.23 4.62 8.38
C ALA A 144 3.57 4.83 7.01
N GLY A 145 4.33 5.27 6.00
CA GLY A 145 3.86 5.38 4.61
C GLY A 145 3.48 4.02 4.02
N ILE A 146 4.31 3.00 4.25
CA ILE A 146 4.04 1.62 3.82
C ILE A 146 2.77 1.08 4.48
N ARG A 147 2.58 1.27 5.79
CA ARG A 147 1.37 0.87 6.51
C ARG A 147 0.11 1.51 5.91
N THR A 148 0.18 2.82 5.68
CA THR A 148 -0.92 3.54 5.02
C THR A 148 -1.22 2.97 3.64
N ALA A 149 -0.20 2.68 2.85
CA ALA A 149 -0.35 2.06 1.52
C ALA A 149 -1.03 0.68 1.61
N VAL A 150 -0.59 -0.18 2.54
CA VAL A 150 -1.16 -1.53 2.72
C VAL A 150 -2.64 -1.45 3.08
N VAL A 151 -3.00 -0.66 4.09
CA VAL A 151 -4.40 -0.54 4.54
C VAL A 151 -5.31 0.00 3.43
N LEU A 152 -4.86 1.06 2.73
CA LEU A 152 -5.60 1.61 1.59
C LEU A 152 -5.75 0.57 0.48
N THR A 153 -4.68 -0.15 0.15
CA THR A 153 -4.66 -1.13 -0.95
C THR A 153 -5.53 -2.34 -0.63
N ILE A 154 -5.63 -2.79 0.63
CA ILE A 154 -6.59 -3.82 1.04
C ILE A 154 -8.02 -3.37 0.76
N GLY A 155 -8.40 -2.16 1.14
CA GLY A 155 -9.74 -1.63 0.88
C GLY A 155 -10.05 -1.48 -0.62
N ILE A 156 -9.11 -0.91 -1.39
CA ILE A 156 -9.26 -0.73 -2.85
C ILE A 156 -9.24 -2.09 -3.56
N GLY A 157 -8.45 -3.05 -3.07
CA GLY A 157 -8.38 -4.41 -3.59
C GLY A 157 -9.74 -5.15 -3.55
N ALA A 158 -10.58 -4.84 -2.56
CA ALA A 158 -11.94 -5.39 -2.53
C ALA A 158 -12.80 -4.92 -3.72
N ILE A 159 -12.54 -3.70 -4.24
CA ILE A 159 -13.23 -3.18 -5.42
C ILE A 159 -12.71 -3.85 -6.72
N ALA A 160 -11.49 -4.38 -6.71
CA ALA A 160 -10.91 -5.07 -7.86
C ALA A 160 -11.69 -6.35 -8.26
N ALA A 161 -12.51 -6.90 -7.36
CA ALA A 161 -13.43 -8.00 -7.67
C ALA A 161 -14.40 -7.63 -8.82
N TYR A 162 -14.78 -6.35 -8.96
CA TYR A 162 -15.66 -5.89 -10.05
C TYR A 162 -15.06 -6.07 -11.46
N ILE A 163 -13.75 -6.24 -11.54
CA ILE A 163 -13.06 -6.54 -12.80
C ILE A 163 -12.50 -7.97 -12.82
N GLY A 164 -13.01 -8.86 -11.94
CA GLY A 164 -12.66 -10.27 -11.92
C GLY A 164 -11.27 -10.58 -11.32
N ALA A 165 -10.76 -9.72 -10.45
CA ALA A 165 -9.45 -9.94 -9.82
C ALA A 165 -9.45 -10.95 -8.66
N GLY A 166 -10.64 -11.43 -8.25
CA GLY A 166 -10.80 -12.36 -7.14
C GLY A 166 -10.74 -11.71 -5.76
N GLY A 167 -10.59 -12.56 -4.76
CA GLY A 167 -10.38 -12.17 -3.38
C GLY A 167 -11.68 -11.83 -2.62
N LEU A 168 -11.53 -11.41 -1.36
CA LEU A 168 -12.64 -11.16 -0.42
C LEU A 168 -13.70 -10.17 -0.93
N GLY A 169 -13.35 -9.35 -1.92
CA GLY A 169 -14.27 -8.41 -2.56
C GLY A 169 -15.40 -9.09 -3.33
N GLU A 170 -15.22 -10.34 -3.78
CA GLU A 170 -16.26 -11.09 -4.50
C GLU A 170 -17.52 -11.30 -3.65
N TYR A 171 -17.35 -11.54 -2.35
CA TYR A 171 -18.50 -11.64 -1.46
C TYR A 171 -19.28 -10.32 -1.37
N ILE A 172 -18.58 -9.18 -1.35
CA ILE A 172 -19.24 -7.86 -1.34
C ILE A 172 -19.97 -7.63 -2.66
N GLN A 173 -19.29 -7.83 -3.79
CA GLN A 173 -19.85 -7.63 -5.13
C GLN A 173 -21.07 -8.54 -5.38
N THR A 174 -20.92 -9.84 -5.16
CA THR A 174 -21.97 -10.82 -5.39
C THR A 174 -23.13 -10.61 -4.42
N GLY A 175 -22.84 -10.32 -3.15
CA GLY A 175 -23.88 -10.05 -2.16
C GLY A 175 -24.70 -8.81 -2.50
N ILE A 176 -24.08 -7.74 -3.05
CA ILE A 176 -24.79 -6.54 -3.53
C ILE A 176 -25.65 -6.89 -4.75
N SER A 177 -25.08 -7.59 -5.74
CA SER A 177 -25.79 -7.91 -6.99
C SER A 177 -26.97 -8.86 -6.79
N THR A 178 -26.90 -9.75 -5.79
CA THR A 178 -27.97 -10.70 -5.43
C THR A 178 -28.84 -10.23 -4.28
N SER A 179 -28.61 -9.04 -3.73
CA SER A 179 -29.30 -8.50 -2.55
C SER A 179 -29.18 -9.43 -1.32
N TYR A 180 -28.07 -10.14 -1.20
CA TYR A 180 -27.83 -11.09 -0.11
C TYR A 180 -26.97 -10.46 1.00
N THR A 181 -27.64 -9.85 1.98
CA THR A 181 -27.02 -9.05 3.04
C THR A 181 -25.95 -9.81 3.86
N ALA A 182 -26.18 -11.09 4.19
CA ALA A 182 -25.22 -11.87 4.97
C ALA A 182 -23.86 -12.02 4.23
N MET A 183 -23.90 -12.20 2.91
CA MET A 183 -22.71 -12.31 2.06
C MET A 183 -21.93 -10.98 2.03
N VAL A 184 -22.62 -9.85 1.88
CA VAL A 184 -22.02 -8.51 1.96
C VAL A 184 -21.34 -8.29 3.31
N GLN A 185 -22.02 -8.64 4.41
CA GLN A 185 -21.49 -8.48 5.76
C GLN A 185 -20.23 -9.33 5.98
N VAL A 186 -20.24 -10.59 5.54
CA VAL A 186 -19.06 -11.47 5.65
C VAL A 186 -17.88 -10.93 4.85
N GLY A 187 -18.11 -10.50 3.62
CA GLY A 187 -17.06 -9.89 2.79
C GLY A 187 -16.46 -8.63 3.45
N ALA A 188 -17.34 -7.72 3.91
CA ALA A 188 -16.92 -6.47 4.54
C ALA A 188 -16.13 -6.72 5.85
N VAL A 189 -16.62 -7.61 6.71
CA VAL A 189 -15.93 -7.98 7.97
C VAL A 189 -14.59 -8.64 7.67
N SER A 190 -14.52 -9.57 6.71
CA SER A 190 -13.28 -10.26 6.35
C SER A 190 -12.21 -9.30 5.81
N VAL A 191 -12.58 -8.37 4.94
CA VAL A 191 -11.65 -7.32 4.45
C VAL A 191 -11.19 -6.43 5.60
N SER A 192 -12.10 -6.03 6.49
CA SER A 192 -11.76 -5.19 7.64
C SER A 192 -10.82 -5.89 8.63
N VAL A 193 -11.07 -7.17 8.92
CA VAL A 193 -10.20 -7.98 9.78
C VAL A 193 -8.81 -8.11 9.14
N LEU A 194 -8.74 -8.39 7.83
CA LEU A 194 -7.48 -8.46 7.11
C LEU A 194 -6.69 -7.15 7.21
N ALA A 195 -7.36 -6.00 7.03
CA ALA A 195 -6.72 -4.70 7.12
C ALA A 195 -6.21 -4.39 8.54
N ILE A 196 -7.00 -4.70 9.57
CA ILE A 196 -6.61 -4.51 10.98
C ILE A 196 -5.41 -5.40 11.34
N VAL A 197 -5.44 -6.67 10.95
CA VAL A 197 -4.33 -7.60 11.20
C VAL A 197 -3.06 -7.13 10.49
N ALA A 198 -3.17 -6.75 9.23
CA ALA A 198 -2.03 -6.24 8.47
C ALA A 198 -1.44 -4.97 9.10
N ASP A 199 -2.29 -4.00 9.48
CA ASP A 199 -1.84 -2.77 10.15
C ASP A 199 -1.17 -3.06 11.49
N PHE A 200 -1.73 -3.97 12.29
CA PHE A 200 -1.16 -4.37 13.58
C PHE A 200 0.23 -5.00 13.40
N LEU A 201 0.37 -5.98 12.49
CA LEU A 201 1.64 -6.65 12.22
C LEU A 201 2.70 -5.67 11.72
N LEU A 202 2.35 -4.80 10.77
CA LEU A 202 3.25 -3.77 10.28
C LEU A 202 3.59 -2.74 11.35
N GLY A 203 2.66 -2.44 12.28
CA GLY A 203 2.92 -1.59 13.43
C GLY A 203 3.94 -2.19 14.40
N LEU A 204 3.92 -3.50 14.61
CA LEU A 204 4.94 -4.20 15.39
C LEU A 204 6.32 -4.12 14.70
N LEU A 205 6.37 -4.35 13.38
CA LEU A 205 7.60 -4.21 12.60
C LEU A 205 8.15 -2.77 12.66
N GLN A 206 7.29 -1.77 12.54
CA GLN A 206 7.67 -0.36 12.63
C GLN A 206 8.34 -0.02 13.98
N LYS A 207 7.82 -0.58 15.08
CA LYS A 207 8.43 -0.38 16.42
C LYS A 207 9.80 -1.03 16.54
N GLN A 208 10.05 -2.15 15.86
CA GLN A 208 11.35 -2.84 15.90
C GLN A 208 12.43 -2.09 15.11
N VAL A 209 12.05 -1.42 14.01
CA VAL A 209 13.00 -0.65 13.19
C VAL A 209 13.18 0.78 13.67
N ALA A 210 12.40 1.23 14.65
CA ALA A 210 12.61 2.54 15.27
C ALA A 210 13.96 2.55 16.01
N PRO A 211 14.82 3.57 15.80
CA PRO A 211 16.04 3.73 16.54
C PRO A 211 15.71 3.70 18.04
N LYS A 212 16.41 2.90 18.82
CA LYS A 212 16.34 2.95 20.27
C LYS A 212 16.95 4.28 20.71
N THR A 213 16.21 5.38 20.58
CA THR A 213 16.58 6.61 21.27
C THR A 213 16.58 6.28 22.74
N ALA A 214 17.73 6.49 23.38
CA ALA A 214 17.86 6.39 24.82
C ALA A 214 16.93 7.43 25.47
N HIS A 215 15.66 7.12 25.62
CA HIS A 215 14.77 7.80 26.54
C HIS A 215 14.96 7.15 27.91
N SER A 216 16.09 7.50 28.48
CA SER A 216 16.29 7.51 29.91
C SER A 216 16.29 8.99 30.30
N LYS A 217 15.16 9.52 30.71
CA LYS A 217 14.98 10.34 31.93
C LYS A 217 13.65 11.01 31.89
#